data_103b26f622cdd72a1bf6edaef70c2803
#
_entry.id   103b26f622cdd72a1bf6edaef70c2803
#
_cell.length_a   1.000
_cell.length_b   1.000
_cell.length_c   1.000
_cell.angle_alpha   90.00
_cell.angle_beta   90.00
_cell.angle_gamma   90.00
#
_symmetry.space_group_name_H-M   'P 1'
#
loop_
_entity.id
_entity.type
_entity.pdbx_description
1 polymer ?
#
loop_
_entity_poly.entity_id
_entity_poly.type
_entity_poly.pdbx_seq_one_letter_code
_entity_poly.pdbx_strand_id
1 'polypeptide(L)'
;MKKTEIIRGKIAGCTRVEQYTKKNGEQSVKCVLHVVSAEGPERAVVLTGELTNWKGCEGMEVEVEYVNRVFPFQRKGMDWYGNDVYAVNIKTI
;
A
#
# COMPACT_ATOMS: atom_id res chain seq x y z
N MET A 1 18.64 -3.67 7.40
CA MET A 1 17.66 -4.64 6.89
C MET A 1 16.25 -4.11 7.13
N LYS A 2 15.47 -3.96 6.07
CA LYS A 2 14.07 -3.53 6.23
C LYS A 2 13.25 -4.67 6.78
N LYS A 3 12.53 -4.38 7.84
CA LYS A 3 11.68 -5.35 8.49
C LYS A 3 10.30 -5.30 7.83
N THR A 4 9.85 -6.42 7.29
CA THR A 4 8.50 -6.51 6.75
C THR A 4 7.54 -7.04 7.80
N GLU A 5 6.28 -6.65 7.68
CA GLU A 5 5.19 -7.13 8.51
C GLU A 5 4.12 -7.74 7.62
N ILE A 6 3.19 -8.46 8.21
CA ILE A 6 2.15 -9.18 7.48
C ILE A 6 0.78 -8.79 7.99
N ILE A 7 -0.13 -8.50 7.05
CA ILE A 7 -1.56 -8.32 7.33
C ILE A 7 -2.30 -9.44 6.61
N ARG A 8 -3.20 -10.11 7.32
CA ARG A 8 -4.13 -11.08 6.73
C ARG A 8 -5.54 -10.55 6.83
N GLY A 9 -6.25 -10.58 5.74
CA GLY A 9 -7.60 -10.07 5.73
C GLY A 9 -8.26 -10.19 4.38
N LYS A 10 -9.45 -9.60 4.27
CA LYS A 10 -10.25 -9.61 3.06
C LYS A 10 -10.12 -8.25 2.37
N ILE A 11 -9.98 -8.26 1.06
CA ILE A 11 -9.94 -7.02 0.28
C ILE A 11 -11.31 -6.38 0.29
N ALA A 12 -11.41 -5.17 0.86
CA ALA A 12 -12.65 -4.40 0.88
C ALA A 12 -12.82 -3.55 -0.36
N GLY A 13 -11.71 -3.11 -0.96
CA GLY A 13 -11.74 -2.30 -2.16
C GLY A 13 -10.37 -1.79 -2.53
N CYS A 14 -10.30 -1.09 -3.64
CA CYS A 14 -9.06 -0.50 -4.12
C CYS A 14 -9.37 0.85 -4.77
N THR A 15 -8.51 1.82 -4.56
CA THR A 15 -8.66 3.11 -5.20
C THR A 15 -8.28 3.02 -6.68
N ARG A 16 -8.60 4.10 -7.41
CA ARG A 16 -8.23 4.24 -8.80
C ARG A 16 -6.72 4.17 -8.97
N VAL A 17 -6.26 3.46 -10.01
CA VAL A 17 -4.85 3.39 -10.34
C VAL A 17 -4.39 4.75 -10.90
N GLU A 18 -3.32 5.29 -10.36
CA GLU A 18 -2.75 6.55 -10.78
C GLU A 18 -1.33 6.36 -11.31
N GLN A 19 -0.96 7.15 -12.30
CA GLN A 19 0.41 7.16 -12.80
C GLN A 19 1.25 8.13 -11.98
N TYR A 20 2.50 7.78 -11.77
CA TYR A 20 3.45 8.65 -11.10
C TYR A 20 4.85 8.44 -11.66
N THR A 21 5.73 9.42 -11.41
CA THR A 21 7.13 9.37 -11.86
C THR A 21 8.02 9.02 -10.68
N LYS A 22 8.83 7.98 -10.84
CA LYS A 22 9.82 7.60 -9.83
C LYS A 22 10.96 8.60 -9.79
N LYS A 23 11.76 8.56 -8.72
CA LYS A 23 12.93 9.42 -8.57
C LYS A 23 13.92 9.29 -9.71
N ASN A 24 14.01 8.12 -10.32
CA ASN A 24 14.90 7.86 -11.45
C ASN A 24 14.31 8.31 -12.81
N GLY A 25 13.13 8.92 -12.82
CA GLY A 25 12.48 9.40 -14.04
C GLY A 25 11.58 8.38 -14.73
N GLU A 26 11.52 7.14 -14.25
CA GLU A 26 10.67 6.12 -14.84
C GLU A 26 9.20 6.33 -14.44
N GLN A 27 8.30 6.03 -15.38
CA GLN A 27 6.87 6.05 -15.11
C GLN A 27 6.44 4.76 -14.43
N SER A 28 5.58 4.87 -13.45
CA SER A 28 5.01 3.72 -12.75
C SER A 28 3.55 3.99 -12.40
N VAL A 29 2.92 3.02 -11.78
CA VAL A 29 1.50 3.12 -11.36
C VAL A 29 1.39 2.78 -9.89
N LYS A 30 0.38 3.35 -9.24
CA LYS A 30 0.08 3.06 -7.83
C LYS A 30 -1.41 3.12 -7.58
N CYS A 31 -1.85 2.41 -6.56
CA CYS A 31 -3.21 2.51 -6.02
C CYS A 31 -3.17 2.14 -4.54
N VAL A 32 -4.27 2.35 -3.84
CA VAL A 32 -4.37 2.02 -2.42
C VAL A 32 -5.36 0.87 -2.26
N LEU A 33 -4.90 -0.21 -1.65
CA LEU A 33 -5.70 -1.38 -1.36
C LEU A 33 -6.21 -1.28 0.08
N HIS A 34 -7.51 -1.48 0.28
CA HIS A 34 -8.13 -1.50 1.60
C HIS A 34 -8.36 -2.94 2.01
N VAL A 35 -7.77 -3.33 3.14
CA VAL A 35 -7.84 -4.69 3.67
C VAL A 35 -8.50 -4.66 5.03
N VAL A 36 -9.52 -5.49 5.21
CA VAL A 36 -10.23 -5.63 6.48
C VAL A 36 -9.81 -6.95 7.13
N SER A 37 -9.21 -6.83 8.32
CA SER A 37 -8.86 -7.98 9.13
C SER A 37 -10.01 -8.30 10.09
N ALA A 38 -10.19 -9.59 10.41
CA ALA A 38 -11.19 -10.01 11.38
C ALA A 38 -10.93 -9.44 12.79
N GLU A 39 -9.69 -9.05 13.06
CA GLU A 39 -9.25 -8.64 14.41
C GLU A 39 -8.94 -7.16 14.54
N GLY A 40 -9.20 -6.35 13.50
CA GLY A 40 -8.80 -4.96 13.56
C GLY A 40 -9.52 -4.07 12.57
N PRO A 41 -9.18 -2.78 12.60
CA PRO A 41 -9.75 -1.83 11.66
C PRO A 41 -9.26 -2.04 10.23
N GLU A 42 -9.99 -1.46 9.28
CA GLU A 42 -9.56 -1.43 7.89
C GLU A 42 -8.19 -0.77 7.77
N ARG A 43 -7.33 -1.37 6.96
CA ARG A 43 -5.99 -0.84 6.70
C ARG A 43 -5.81 -0.52 5.24
N ALA A 44 -5.16 0.61 4.98
CA ALA A 44 -4.84 1.06 3.63
C ALA A 44 -3.38 0.73 3.32
N VAL A 45 -3.15 0.04 2.22
CA VAL A 45 -1.80 -0.37 1.79
C VAL A 45 -1.57 0.13 0.38
N VAL A 46 -0.45 0.80 0.14
CA VAL A 46 -0.10 1.30 -1.19
C VAL A 46 0.46 0.16 -2.04
N LEU A 47 -0.14 -0.04 -3.20
CA LEU A 47 0.32 -1.00 -4.21
C LEU A 47 1.02 -0.23 -5.32
N THR A 48 2.17 -0.74 -5.78
CA THR A 48 2.91 -0.12 -6.87
C THR A 48 3.26 -1.16 -7.94
N GLY A 49 3.39 -0.71 -9.18
CA GLY A 49 3.81 -1.57 -10.29
C GLY A 49 2.85 -2.73 -10.52
N GLU A 50 3.37 -3.93 -10.62
CA GLU A 50 2.59 -5.13 -10.90
C GLU A 50 1.57 -5.47 -9.80
N LEU A 51 1.82 -5.02 -8.57
CA LEU A 51 0.89 -5.29 -7.47
C LEU A 51 -0.44 -4.58 -7.67
N THR A 52 -0.51 -3.54 -8.50
CA THR A 52 -1.80 -2.89 -8.81
C THR A 52 -2.77 -3.82 -9.53
N ASN A 53 -2.31 -4.96 -10.04
CA ASN A 53 -3.17 -5.98 -10.64
C ASN A 53 -4.14 -6.60 -9.63
N TRP A 54 -3.92 -6.42 -8.35
CA TRP A 54 -4.86 -6.86 -7.31
C TRP A 54 -6.12 -5.98 -7.25
N LYS A 55 -6.14 -4.89 -7.98
CA LYS A 55 -7.35 -4.09 -8.15
C LYS A 55 -8.45 -4.97 -8.76
N GLY A 56 -9.65 -4.88 -8.22
CA GLY A 56 -10.78 -5.68 -8.70
C GLY A 56 -10.91 -7.03 -8.03
N CYS A 57 -10.08 -7.32 -7.05
CA CYS A 57 -10.13 -8.59 -6.30
C CYS A 57 -10.90 -8.45 -4.99
N GLU A 58 -11.91 -7.59 -4.94
CA GLU A 58 -12.73 -7.37 -3.73
C GLU A 58 -13.34 -8.69 -3.27
N GLY A 59 -13.31 -8.91 -1.96
CA GLY A 59 -13.84 -10.11 -1.34
C GLY A 59 -12.85 -11.24 -1.20
N MET A 60 -11.70 -11.17 -1.83
CA MET A 60 -10.67 -12.20 -1.71
C MET A 60 -9.92 -12.09 -0.39
N GLU A 61 -9.64 -13.22 0.22
CA GLU A 61 -8.79 -13.26 1.41
C GLU A 61 -7.34 -13.34 0.99
N VAL A 62 -6.54 -12.44 1.54
CA VAL A 62 -5.14 -12.29 1.15
C VAL A 62 -4.23 -12.13 2.35
N GLU A 63 -2.97 -12.42 2.12
CA GLU A 63 -1.88 -12.12 3.03
C GLU A 63 -0.99 -11.09 2.35
N VAL A 64 -0.86 -9.92 2.97
CA VAL A 64 -0.07 -8.80 2.44
C VAL A 64 1.18 -8.63 3.27
N GLU A 65 2.33 -8.78 2.64
CA GLU A 65 3.61 -8.44 3.24
C GLU A 65 3.90 -6.98 2.90
N TYR A 66 4.21 -6.17 3.91
CA TYR A 66 4.36 -4.73 3.74
C TYR A 66 5.51 -4.16 4.54
N VAL A 67 5.93 -2.95 4.15
CA VAL A 67 6.90 -2.16 4.89
C VAL A 67 6.29 -0.81 5.22
N ASN A 68 6.66 -0.27 6.39
CA ASN A 68 6.34 1.10 6.75
C ASN A 68 7.45 2.02 6.26
N ARG A 69 7.07 3.11 5.62
CA ARG A 69 8.01 4.14 5.18
C ARG A 69 7.64 5.46 5.84
N VAL A 70 8.60 6.03 6.56
CA VAL A 70 8.49 7.36 7.14
C VAL A 70 9.25 8.30 6.24
N PHE A 71 8.63 9.41 5.86
CA PHE A 71 9.27 10.39 4.99
C PHE A 71 9.08 11.80 5.55
N PRO A 72 10.10 12.67 5.44
CA PRO A 72 9.96 14.06 5.85
C PRO A 72 9.28 14.87 4.75
N PHE A 73 8.48 15.85 5.15
CA PHE A 73 7.92 16.82 4.23
C PHE A 73 7.73 18.16 4.95
N GLN A 74 7.64 19.23 4.17
CA GLN A 74 7.39 20.56 4.70
C GLN A 74 6.00 21.02 4.33
N ARG A 75 5.31 21.59 5.29
CA ARG A 75 4.00 22.18 5.08
C ARG A 75 3.91 23.48 5.88
N LYS A 76 3.62 24.56 5.20
CA LYS A 76 3.53 25.92 5.81
C LYS A 76 4.81 26.29 6.58
N GLY A 77 5.97 25.92 6.06
CA GLY A 77 7.25 26.21 6.69
C GLY A 77 7.62 25.35 7.89
N MET A 78 6.80 24.38 8.22
CA MET A 78 7.05 23.44 9.33
C MET A 78 7.44 22.08 8.82
N ASP A 79 8.32 21.40 9.55
CA ASP A 79 8.74 20.04 9.24
C ASP A 79 7.74 19.03 9.81
N TRP A 80 7.29 18.12 8.97
CA TRP A 80 6.36 17.05 9.33
C TRP A 80 6.91 15.71 8.86
N TYR A 81 6.38 14.65 9.43
CA TYR A 81 6.71 13.29 9.00
C TYR A 81 5.44 12.56 8.59
N GLY A 82 5.47 12.02 7.39
CA GLY A 82 4.41 11.16 6.89
C GLY A 82 4.78 9.69 7.07
N ASN A 83 3.77 8.84 7.10
CA ASN A 83 3.96 7.39 7.21
C ASN A 83 3.05 6.70 6.19
N ASP A 84 3.66 5.92 5.30
CA ASP A 84 2.94 5.12 4.32
C ASP A 84 3.26 3.64 4.49
N VAL A 85 2.26 2.81 4.25
CA VAL A 85 2.39 1.36 4.26
C VAL A 85 2.42 0.88 2.81
N TYR A 86 3.53 0.28 2.39
CA TYR A 86 3.74 -0.18 1.02
C TYR A 86 3.78 -1.71 0.98
N ALA A 87 2.96 -2.30 0.12
CA ALA A 87 2.99 -3.74 -0.10
C ALA A 87 4.25 -4.14 -0.86
N VAL A 88 4.91 -5.19 -0.41
CA VAL A 88 6.04 -5.79 -1.13
C VAL A 88 5.65 -7.12 -1.77
N ASN A 89 4.62 -7.78 -1.24
CA ASN A 89 4.09 -9.02 -1.81
C ASN A 89 2.66 -9.24 -1.34
N ILE A 90 1.84 -9.86 -2.18
CA ILE A 90 0.46 -10.23 -1.85
C ILE A 90 0.22 -11.64 -2.38
N LYS A 91 -0.40 -12.47 -1.56
CA LYS A 91 -0.79 -13.82 -1.98
C LYS A 91 -2.16 -14.16 -1.41
N THR A 92 -2.87 -15.02 -2.10
CA THR A 92 -4.15 -15.55 -1.59
C THR A 92 -3.89 -16.50 -0.43
N ILE A 93 -4.81 -16.49 0.51
CA ILE A 93 -4.76 -17.42 1.64
C ILE A 93 -5.46 -18.71 1.25
#